data_4f8d7f4b3882e05236da8771fa619a9c
#
_entry.id   4f8d7f4b3882e05236da8771fa619a9c
#
_cell.length_a   1.000
_cell.length_b   1.000
_cell.length_c   1.000
_cell.angle_alpha   90.00
_cell.angle_beta   90.00
_cell.angle_gamma   90.00
#
_symmetry.space_group_name_H-M   'P 1'
#
loop_
_entity.id
_entity.type
_entity.pdbx_description
1 polymer ?
#
loop_
_entity_poly.entity_id
_entity_poly.type
_entity_poly.pdbx_seq_one_letter_code
_entity_poly.pdbx_strand_id
1 'polypeptide(L)'
;MKLIEKSNNQIVFIAETNESLANAIRRNVSEIPILAVENVEILKNDSAVYDETIAHRIGLIPLKMEKGLDDKSEISLKLVADKEGKVFSGELKGKIKVAYDKIPITNLNKNQEIEIIAKAKLGRGSEHSKYSPGSIFYRNMCEIVMDKEFLGEVKEK
;
A
#
# COMPACT_ATOMS: atom_id res chain seq x y z
N MET A 1 2.86 -23.41 -12.38
CA MET A 1 2.39 -22.51 -11.30
C MET A 1 1.06 -23.00 -10.78
N LYS A 2 0.95 -23.24 -9.45
CA LYS A 2 -0.28 -23.71 -8.79
C LYS A 2 -0.72 -22.66 -7.76
N LEU A 3 -1.90 -22.09 -7.97
CA LEU A 3 -2.51 -21.14 -7.03
C LEU A 3 -2.97 -21.90 -5.77
N ILE A 4 -2.59 -21.42 -4.59
CA ILE A 4 -3.00 -21.98 -3.30
C ILE A 4 -4.12 -21.12 -2.70
N GLU A 5 -3.89 -19.81 -2.64
CA GLU A 5 -4.82 -18.88 -2.01
C GLU A 5 -4.85 -17.55 -2.78
N LYS A 6 -6.03 -16.96 -2.88
CA LYS A 6 -6.22 -15.63 -3.44
C LYS A 6 -7.26 -14.88 -2.61
N SER A 7 -6.83 -13.81 -1.97
CA SER A 7 -7.68 -12.86 -1.28
C SER A 7 -7.55 -11.47 -1.89
N ASN A 8 -8.25 -10.48 -1.35
CA ASN A 8 -8.16 -9.10 -1.85
C ASN A 8 -6.76 -8.49 -1.65
N ASN A 9 -6.03 -8.96 -0.62
CA ASN A 9 -4.75 -8.35 -0.21
C ASN A 9 -3.56 -9.31 -0.34
N GLN A 10 -3.79 -10.58 -0.70
CA GLN A 10 -2.76 -11.60 -0.71
C GLN A 10 -2.99 -12.63 -1.80
N ILE A 11 -1.90 -13.03 -2.45
CA ILE A 11 -1.88 -14.15 -3.40
C ILE A 11 -0.75 -15.09 -2.98
N VAL A 12 -1.10 -16.37 -2.80
CA VAL A 12 -0.14 -17.44 -2.49
C VAL A 12 -0.17 -18.47 -3.62
N PHE A 13 0.99 -18.78 -4.17
CA PHE A 13 1.09 -19.76 -5.24
C PHE A 13 2.42 -20.53 -5.15
N ILE A 14 2.44 -21.73 -5.69
CA ILE A 14 3.64 -22.56 -5.88
C ILE A 14 4.09 -22.45 -7.33
N ALA A 15 5.39 -22.22 -7.53
CA ALA A 15 6.00 -22.19 -8.84
C ALA A 15 7.27 -23.06 -8.83
N GLU A 16 7.46 -23.83 -9.88
CA GLU A 16 8.72 -24.50 -10.16
C GLU A 16 9.65 -23.48 -10.80
N THR A 17 10.61 -23.02 -10.02
CA THR A 17 11.57 -22.00 -10.47
C THR A 17 12.84 -22.09 -9.64
N ASN A 18 13.91 -21.48 -10.11
CA ASN A 18 15.13 -21.36 -9.33
C ASN A 18 15.09 -20.14 -8.40
N GLU A 19 15.90 -20.16 -7.35
CA GLU A 19 15.98 -19.08 -6.35
C GLU A 19 16.39 -17.75 -6.97
N SER A 20 17.24 -17.77 -7.99
CA SER A 20 17.70 -16.57 -8.68
C SER A 20 16.54 -15.82 -9.32
N LEU A 21 15.64 -16.53 -10.03
CA LEU A 21 14.44 -15.93 -10.64
C LEU A 21 13.45 -15.48 -9.57
N ALA A 22 13.23 -16.28 -8.52
CA ALA A 22 12.36 -15.90 -7.42
C ALA A 22 12.83 -14.60 -6.74
N ASN A 23 14.14 -14.48 -6.50
CA ASN A 23 14.73 -13.27 -5.94
C ASN A 23 14.66 -12.07 -6.90
N ALA A 24 14.85 -12.30 -8.20
CA ALA A 24 14.69 -11.25 -9.20
C ALA A 24 13.25 -10.68 -9.20
N ILE A 25 12.24 -11.54 -9.16
CA ILE A 25 10.83 -11.14 -9.07
C ILE A 25 10.58 -10.35 -7.78
N ARG A 26 11.06 -10.85 -6.63
CA ARG A 26 10.92 -10.18 -5.35
C ARG A 26 11.51 -8.78 -5.35
N ARG A 27 12.67 -8.59 -5.96
CA ARG A 27 13.35 -7.28 -6.03
C ARG A 27 12.68 -6.33 -7.00
N ASN A 28 12.16 -6.83 -8.12
CA ASN A 28 11.56 -5.99 -9.15
C ASN A 28 10.14 -5.51 -8.80
N VAL A 29 9.55 -5.95 -7.69
CA VAL A 29 8.23 -5.46 -7.28
C VAL A 29 8.23 -3.95 -7.01
N SER A 30 9.33 -3.40 -6.49
CA SER A 30 9.50 -1.97 -6.23
C SER A 30 9.58 -1.10 -7.50
N GLU A 31 9.80 -1.71 -8.67
CA GLU A 31 9.83 -1.00 -9.94
C GLU A 31 8.43 -0.81 -10.56
N ILE A 32 7.40 -1.43 -9.99
CA ILE A 32 6.01 -1.23 -10.43
C ILE A 32 5.57 0.16 -10.00
N PRO A 33 5.23 1.06 -10.96
CA PRO A 33 4.80 2.41 -10.60
C PRO A 33 3.43 2.38 -9.92
N ILE A 34 3.32 3.12 -8.83
CA ILE A 34 2.04 3.35 -8.13
C ILE A 34 1.82 4.84 -7.88
N LEU A 35 0.56 5.18 -7.67
CA LEU A 35 0.15 6.54 -7.37
C LEU A 35 0.25 6.79 -5.86
N ALA A 36 0.96 7.86 -5.48
CA ALA A 36 0.97 8.36 -4.10
C ALA A 36 1.03 9.88 -4.08
N VAL A 37 0.68 10.47 -2.94
CA VAL A 37 0.80 11.92 -2.74
C VAL A 37 2.26 12.31 -2.68
N GLU A 38 2.67 13.25 -3.55
CA GLU A 38 4.03 13.78 -3.63
C GLU A 38 4.19 15.07 -2.86
N ASN A 39 3.32 16.04 -3.12
CA ASN A 39 3.34 17.34 -2.50
C ASN A 39 2.04 17.61 -1.75
N VAL A 40 2.17 18.27 -0.62
CA VAL A 40 1.04 18.69 0.21
C VAL A 40 1.18 20.19 0.46
N GLU A 41 0.16 20.94 0.10
CA GLU A 41 0.04 22.36 0.37
C GLU A 41 -1.03 22.54 1.45
N ILE A 42 -0.63 23.00 2.62
CA ILE A 42 -1.50 23.23 3.77
C ILE A 42 -1.88 24.70 3.78
N LEU A 43 -3.15 25.00 3.44
CA LEU A 43 -3.67 26.36 3.39
C LEU A 43 -4.08 26.82 4.79
N LYS A 44 -4.62 25.90 5.59
CA LYS A 44 -5.02 26.15 6.98
C LYS A 44 -4.90 24.88 7.81
N ASN A 45 -4.37 25.03 9.02
CA ASN A 45 -4.29 23.96 10.02
C ASN A 45 -4.42 24.53 11.42
N ASP A 46 -5.60 24.45 11.99
CA ASP A 46 -5.86 24.84 13.39
C ASP A 46 -5.76 23.63 14.36
N SER A 47 -5.43 22.43 13.85
CA SER A 47 -5.32 21.22 14.68
C SER A 47 -4.08 21.27 15.58
N ALA A 48 -4.07 20.43 16.61
CA ALA A 48 -2.90 20.28 17.49
C ALA A 48 -1.71 19.55 16.86
N VAL A 49 -1.84 19.06 15.62
CA VAL A 49 -0.81 18.30 14.93
C VAL A 49 -0.04 19.23 13.97
N TYR A 50 1.29 19.15 14.00
CA TYR A 50 2.16 19.94 13.12
C TYR A 50 1.94 19.59 11.65
N ASP A 51 2.15 20.59 10.78
CA ASP A 51 1.95 20.50 9.33
C ASP A 51 2.78 19.37 8.72
N GLU A 52 4.02 19.21 9.12
CA GLU A 52 4.92 18.17 8.63
C GLU A 52 4.38 16.77 8.95
N THR A 53 3.81 16.60 10.13
CA THR A 53 3.22 15.32 10.54
C THR A 53 1.97 15.00 9.73
N ILE A 54 1.14 16.00 9.45
CA ILE A 54 -0.04 15.86 8.61
C ILE A 54 0.37 15.54 7.18
N ALA A 55 1.33 16.27 6.63
CA ALA A 55 1.87 16.04 5.29
C ALA A 55 2.45 14.62 5.16
N HIS A 56 3.20 14.16 6.16
CA HIS A 56 3.74 12.80 6.19
C HIS A 56 2.61 11.75 6.21
N ARG A 57 1.58 11.93 7.05
CA ARG A 57 0.43 10.99 7.10
C ARG A 57 -0.32 10.94 5.77
N ILE A 58 -0.57 12.09 5.15
CA ILE A 58 -1.24 12.18 3.85
C ILE A 58 -0.40 11.51 2.77
N GLY A 59 0.92 11.69 2.79
CA GLY A 59 1.86 11.05 1.87
C GLY A 59 1.84 9.53 1.91
N LEU A 60 1.46 8.93 3.04
CA LEU A 60 1.37 7.48 3.23
C LEU A 60 -0.02 6.89 2.95
N ILE A 61 -1.03 7.72 2.65
CA ILE A 61 -2.37 7.23 2.33
C ILE A 61 -2.36 6.53 0.96
N PRO A 62 -2.71 5.24 0.89
CA PRO A 62 -2.78 4.54 -0.38
C PRO A 62 -3.95 5.03 -1.23
N LEU A 63 -3.67 5.31 -2.49
CA LEU A 63 -4.64 5.77 -3.48
C LEU A 63 -5.01 4.62 -4.41
N LYS A 64 -6.25 4.63 -4.91
CA LYS A 64 -6.69 3.66 -5.93
C LYS A 64 -6.09 4.03 -7.28
N MET A 65 -5.46 3.04 -7.93
CA MET A 65 -4.96 3.21 -9.30
C MET A 65 -6.11 3.24 -10.30
N GLU A 66 -6.08 4.22 -11.19
CA GLU A 66 -6.92 4.25 -12.39
C GLU A 66 -6.10 3.92 -13.63
N LYS A 67 -6.76 3.32 -14.62
CA LYS A 67 -6.11 2.99 -15.89
C LYS A 67 -5.87 4.25 -16.71
N GLY A 68 -4.73 4.33 -17.39
CA GLY A 68 -4.41 5.41 -18.33
C GLY A 68 -3.77 6.65 -17.67
N LEU A 69 -3.15 6.48 -16.51
CA LEU A 69 -2.33 7.52 -15.90
C LEU A 69 -0.93 7.49 -16.50
N ASP A 70 -0.47 8.62 -16.99
CA ASP A 70 0.90 8.82 -17.46
C ASP A 70 1.80 9.32 -16.34
N ASP A 71 3.12 9.07 -16.45
CA ASP A 71 4.12 9.50 -15.46
C ASP A 71 4.14 11.03 -15.21
N LYS A 72 3.60 11.82 -16.14
CA LYS A 72 3.48 13.28 -16.04
C LYS A 72 2.15 13.77 -15.46
N SER A 73 1.23 12.85 -15.16
CA SER A 73 -0.10 13.22 -14.66
C SER A 73 -0.03 13.62 -13.19
N GLU A 74 -0.23 14.89 -12.89
CA GLU A 74 -0.47 15.36 -11.51
C GLU A 74 -1.97 15.38 -11.23
N ILE A 75 -2.36 14.80 -10.11
CA ILE A 75 -3.75 14.71 -9.70
C ILE A 75 -3.90 15.41 -8.36
N SER A 76 -4.77 16.41 -8.33
CA SER A 76 -5.07 17.15 -7.12
C SER A 76 -6.20 16.51 -6.34
N LEU A 77 -6.00 16.38 -5.04
CA LEU A 77 -6.96 15.98 -4.04
C LEU A 77 -7.12 17.15 -3.05
N LYS A 78 -8.35 17.44 -2.63
CA LYS A 78 -8.61 18.49 -1.64
C LYS A 78 -9.25 17.87 -0.40
N LEU A 79 -8.78 18.32 0.78
CA LEU A 79 -9.36 18.02 2.08
C LEU A 79 -9.80 19.34 2.72
N VAL A 80 -11.06 19.41 3.12
CA VAL A 80 -11.60 20.52 3.90
C VAL A 80 -12.46 19.93 4.99
N ALA A 81 -12.12 20.20 6.24
CA ALA A 81 -12.89 19.77 7.40
C ALA A 81 -12.97 20.91 8.42
N ASP A 82 -14.19 21.21 8.85
CA ASP A 82 -14.56 22.28 9.79
C ASP A 82 -15.36 21.76 10.99
N LYS A 83 -15.59 20.44 11.04
CA LYS A 83 -16.37 19.80 12.09
C LYS A 83 -15.49 19.25 13.20
N GLU A 84 -15.93 19.43 14.43
CA GLU A 84 -15.31 18.80 15.60
C GLU A 84 -15.29 17.27 15.45
N GLY A 85 -14.14 16.66 15.67
CA GLY A 85 -13.94 15.23 15.63
C GLY A 85 -12.75 14.77 14.81
N LYS A 86 -12.69 13.48 14.52
CA LYS A 86 -11.60 12.87 13.77
C LYS A 86 -11.78 13.12 12.28
N VAL A 87 -10.75 13.63 11.65
CA VAL A 87 -10.64 13.78 10.19
C VAL A 87 -10.02 12.51 9.60
N PHE A 88 -10.71 11.92 8.63
CA PHE A 88 -10.30 10.67 8.02
C PHE A 88 -9.86 10.85 6.56
N SER A 89 -9.10 9.88 6.06
CA SER A 89 -8.65 9.82 4.66
C SER A 89 -9.79 9.90 3.63
N GLY A 90 -10.99 9.39 3.96
CA GLY A 90 -12.16 9.46 3.09
C GLY A 90 -12.66 10.88 2.81
N GLU A 91 -12.19 11.89 3.57
CA GLU A 91 -12.51 13.31 3.35
C GLU A 91 -11.61 13.94 2.28
N LEU A 92 -10.54 13.27 1.85
CA LEU A 92 -9.76 13.65 0.67
C LEU A 92 -10.60 13.42 -0.59
N LYS A 93 -11.01 14.50 -1.23
CA LYS A 93 -11.86 14.49 -2.43
C LYS A 93 -11.06 14.88 -3.67
N GLY A 94 -11.29 14.18 -4.78
CA GLY A 94 -10.63 14.46 -6.06
C GLY A 94 -11.06 13.49 -7.14
N LYS A 95 -10.33 13.49 -8.26
CA LYS A 95 -10.58 12.54 -9.35
C LYS A 95 -10.33 11.09 -8.92
N ILE A 96 -9.39 10.87 -8.02
CA ILE A 96 -9.00 9.55 -7.53
C ILE A 96 -9.48 9.37 -6.10
N LYS A 97 -9.88 8.14 -5.78
CA LYS A 97 -10.34 7.76 -4.45
C LYS A 97 -9.19 7.17 -3.62
N VAL A 98 -9.24 7.37 -2.33
CA VAL A 98 -8.40 6.64 -1.38
C VAL A 98 -8.76 5.15 -1.37
N ALA A 99 -7.80 4.29 -1.03
CA ALA A 99 -8.04 2.86 -0.93
C ALA A 99 -8.82 2.50 0.35
N TYR A 100 -8.56 3.22 1.44
CA TYR A 100 -9.19 3.01 2.76
C TYR A 100 -9.68 4.35 3.31
N ASP A 101 -10.98 4.44 3.59
CA ASP A 101 -11.64 5.70 4.00
C ASP A 101 -11.45 6.04 5.49
N LYS A 102 -11.02 5.08 6.32
CA LYS A 102 -10.99 5.20 7.78
C LYS A 102 -9.58 5.39 8.37
N ILE A 103 -8.62 5.86 7.59
CA ILE A 103 -7.28 6.20 8.10
C ILE A 103 -7.37 7.56 8.79
N PRO A 104 -7.06 7.69 10.10
CA PRO A 104 -7.13 8.97 10.80
C PRO A 104 -5.96 9.87 10.38
N ILE A 105 -6.26 11.12 10.04
CA ILE A 105 -5.26 12.15 9.69
C ILE A 105 -4.99 13.03 10.91
N THR A 106 -6.03 13.66 11.46
CA THR A 106 -5.94 14.54 12.63
C THR A 106 -7.24 14.51 13.43
N ASN A 107 -7.29 15.27 14.53
CA ASN A 107 -8.50 15.51 15.30
C ASN A 107 -8.70 17.02 15.44
N LEU A 108 -9.89 17.49 15.19
CA LEU A 108 -10.28 18.90 15.32
C LEU A 108 -11.14 19.09 16.56
N ASN A 109 -10.87 20.15 17.31
CA ASN A 109 -11.73 20.66 18.38
C ASN A 109 -12.75 21.67 17.82
N LYS A 110 -13.61 22.17 18.71
CA LYS A 110 -14.58 23.23 18.33
C LYS A 110 -13.86 24.43 17.73
N ASN A 111 -14.43 24.96 16.64
CA ASN A 111 -13.93 26.13 15.91
C ASN A 111 -12.52 25.94 15.30
N GLN A 112 -12.08 24.71 15.12
CA GLN A 112 -10.86 24.40 14.39
C GLN A 112 -11.23 23.92 12.97
N GLU A 113 -10.41 24.30 12.01
CA GLU A 113 -10.58 23.87 10.63
C GLU A 113 -9.24 23.48 10.01
N ILE A 114 -9.32 22.67 8.98
CA ILE A 114 -8.17 22.24 8.19
C ILE A 114 -8.52 22.31 6.70
N GLU A 115 -7.62 22.90 5.91
CA GLU A 115 -7.73 22.97 4.46
C GLU A 115 -6.40 22.61 3.83
N ILE A 116 -6.42 21.55 3.00
CA ILE A 116 -5.22 20.96 2.40
C ILE A 116 -5.48 20.65 0.93
N ILE A 117 -4.46 20.90 0.10
CA ILE A 117 -4.38 20.45 -1.28
C ILE A 117 -3.22 19.47 -1.39
N ALA A 118 -3.53 18.23 -1.76
CA ALA A 118 -2.55 17.17 -1.97
C ALA A 118 -2.41 16.87 -3.47
N LYS A 119 -1.18 16.88 -3.97
CA LYS A 119 -0.85 16.55 -5.36
C LYS A 119 -0.23 15.17 -5.42
N ALA A 120 -0.87 14.27 -6.13
CA ALA A 120 -0.44 12.90 -6.32
C ALA A 120 0.18 12.70 -7.70
N LYS A 121 1.24 11.90 -7.77
CA LYS A 121 1.89 11.47 -9.01
C LYS A 121 2.26 9.99 -8.96
N LEU A 122 2.57 9.42 -10.13
CA LEU A 122 3.17 8.10 -10.22
C LEU A 122 4.63 8.15 -9.77
N GLY A 123 5.05 7.12 -9.06
CA GLY A 123 6.43 6.93 -8.64
C GLY A 123 6.73 5.46 -8.37
N ARG A 124 7.98 5.14 -8.08
CA ARG A 124 8.46 3.77 -7.88
C ARG A 124 9.01 3.60 -6.47
N GLY A 125 8.87 2.40 -5.93
CA GLY A 125 9.39 2.05 -4.60
C GLY A 125 10.90 2.20 -4.45
N SER A 126 11.65 2.20 -5.55
CA SER A 126 13.09 2.51 -5.59
C SER A 126 13.39 3.99 -5.28
N GLU A 127 12.45 4.90 -5.54
CA GLU A 127 12.60 6.33 -5.25
C GLU A 127 12.24 6.65 -3.80
N HIS A 128 11.12 6.12 -3.34
CA HIS A 128 10.65 6.31 -1.96
C HIS A 128 9.69 5.20 -1.54
N SER A 129 9.75 4.78 -0.27
CA SER A 129 8.94 3.69 0.29
C SER A 129 7.42 3.90 0.17
N LYS A 130 6.93 5.14 0.08
CA LYS A 130 5.51 5.46 -0.15
C LYS A 130 4.98 4.91 -1.48
N TYR A 131 5.86 4.68 -2.46
CA TYR A 131 5.54 4.10 -3.75
C TYR A 131 5.72 2.58 -3.80
N SER A 132 5.93 1.93 -2.66
CA SER A 132 6.01 0.47 -2.62
C SER A 132 4.62 -0.16 -2.82
N PRO A 133 4.42 -0.97 -3.88
CA PRO A 133 3.12 -1.58 -4.16
C PRO A 133 2.75 -2.70 -3.20
N GLY A 134 3.72 -3.23 -2.49
CA GLY A 134 3.56 -4.33 -1.55
C GLY A 134 4.86 -5.06 -1.27
N SER A 135 4.79 -6.18 -0.57
CA SER A 135 5.93 -7.03 -0.27
C SER A 135 5.76 -8.43 -0.87
N ILE A 136 6.83 -8.95 -1.45
CA ILE A 136 6.92 -10.33 -1.92
C ILE A 136 7.98 -11.05 -1.12
N PHE A 137 7.66 -12.23 -0.66
CA PHE A 137 8.62 -13.16 -0.09
C PHE A 137 8.37 -14.56 -0.65
N TYR A 138 9.40 -15.38 -0.64
CA TYR A 138 9.33 -16.77 -1.08
C TYR A 138 10.03 -17.67 -0.05
N ARG A 139 9.66 -18.91 -0.09
CA ARG A 139 10.33 -19.99 0.66
C ARG A 139 10.43 -21.24 -0.21
N ASN A 140 11.46 -22.01 -0.01
CA ASN A 140 11.60 -23.30 -0.65
C ASN A 140 10.60 -24.28 -0.05
N MET A 141 10.04 -25.13 -0.90
CA MET A 141 9.22 -26.25 -0.50
C MET A 141 9.97 -27.54 -0.81
N CYS A 142 10.03 -28.43 0.16
CA CYS A 142 10.59 -29.77 -0.01
C CYS A 142 9.45 -30.77 0.04
N GLU A 143 9.46 -31.72 -0.88
CA GLU A 143 8.60 -32.90 -0.84
C GLU A 143 9.39 -34.04 -0.20
N ILE A 144 8.84 -34.62 0.84
CA ILE A 144 9.43 -35.80 1.49
C ILE A 144 8.77 -37.03 0.86
N VAL A 145 9.55 -37.79 0.10
CA VAL A 145 9.14 -39.08 -0.46
C VAL A 145 9.64 -40.19 0.46
N MET A 146 8.71 -40.95 1.03
CA MET A 146 9.04 -42.11 1.83
C MET A 146 8.71 -43.38 1.05
N ASP A 147 9.64 -44.34 1.05
CA ASP A 147 9.40 -45.62 0.44
C ASP A 147 8.31 -46.40 1.20
N LYS A 148 7.49 -47.17 0.46
CA LYS A 148 6.43 -47.99 1.03
C LYS A 148 6.91 -49.02 2.04
N GLU A 149 8.11 -49.53 1.87
CA GLU A 149 8.77 -50.46 2.79
C GLU A 149 9.01 -49.82 4.16
N PHE A 150 9.47 -48.59 4.21
CA PHE A 150 9.67 -47.85 5.46
C PHE A 150 8.36 -47.54 6.21
N LEU A 151 7.27 -47.33 5.49
CA LEU A 151 5.95 -47.10 6.08
C LEU A 151 5.34 -48.41 6.66
N GLY A 152 5.75 -49.58 6.16
CA GLY A 152 5.34 -50.87 6.69
C GLY A 152 5.91 -51.14 8.09
N GLU A 153 7.19 -50.85 8.31
CA GLU A 153 7.85 -51.04 9.61
C GLU A 153 7.34 -50.08 10.71
N VAL A 154 6.86 -48.89 10.36
CA VAL A 154 6.33 -47.92 11.33
C VAL A 154 4.93 -48.26 11.81
N LYS A 155 4.16 -49.07 11.10
CA LYS A 155 2.82 -49.50 11.49
C LYS A 155 2.76 -50.67 12.47
N GLU A 156 3.86 -51.38 12.66
CA GLU A 156 3.97 -52.54 13.57
C GLU A 156 4.54 -52.20 14.96
N LYS A 157 4.80 -50.96 15.27
CA LYS A 157 5.21 -50.47 16.60
C LYS A 157 4.15 -49.57 17.22
#